data_9182d183df728517639adbb1abe3ea36
#
_entry.id   9182d183df728517639adbb1abe3ea36
#
_cell.length_a   1.000
_cell.length_b   1.000
_cell.length_c   1.000
_cell.angle_alpha   90.00
_cell.angle_beta   90.00
_cell.angle_gamma   90.00
#
_symmetry.space_group_name_H-M   'P 1'
#
loop_
_entity.id
_entity.type
_entity.pdbx_description
1 polymer ?
#
loop_
_entity_poly.entity_id
_entity_poly.type
_entity_poly.pdbx_seq_one_letter_code
_entity_poly.pdbx_strand_id
1 'polypeptide(L)'
;IHYRTEEPEELAMINYTSGTTSSPKGVMLPYRSMWSNLRYALDQMGYTPGEKLVSILTMAHMYGLAFEFIYPFASGIHIYFLQKMPSPKILGEVFADIRPHLIVAVPLIIEKIIKSRVLPQLEKFHIKLMLKMPIIGGKIRHKIKRQILDAFGGRFKLLAVGGAALNKEVEAFLHSVKFPYTVG
;
A
#
# COMPACT_ATOMS: atom_id res chain seq x y z
N ILE A 1 -31.49 -2.61 -19.28
CA ILE A 1 -30.35 -3.52 -19.17
C ILE A 1 -30.68 -4.50 -18.05
N HIS A 2 -30.78 -5.81 -18.38
CA HIS A 2 -30.92 -6.83 -17.37
C HIS A 2 -29.54 -7.25 -16.88
N TYR A 3 -29.27 -7.04 -15.62
CA TYR A 3 -28.05 -7.55 -14.98
C TYR A 3 -28.34 -8.97 -14.48
N ARG A 4 -27.48 -9.91 -14.82
CA ARG A 4 -27.49 -11.25 -14.22
C ARG A 4 -27.07 -11.10 -12.76
N THR A 5 -27.83 -11.71 -11.84
CA THR A 5 -27.41 -11.86 -10.45
C THR A 5 -26.52 -13.09 -10.36
N GLU A 6 -25.29 -12.92 -9.95
CA GLU A 6 -24.35 -14.02 -9.77
C GLU A 6 -24.61 -14.73 -8.45
N GLU A 7 -24.54 -16.07 -8.46
CA GLU A 7 -24.64 -16.86 -7.25
C GLU A 7 -23.32 -16.82 -6.46
N PRO A 8 -23.35 -16.73 -5.12
CA PRO A 8 -22.13 -16.60 -4.30
C PRO A 8 -21.08 -17.67 -4.54
N GLU A 9 -21.50 -18.93 -4.80
CA GLU A 9 -20.63 -20.07 -5.01
C GLU A 9 -20.18 -20.23 -6.47
N GLU A 10 -20.70 -19.42 -7.38
CA GLU A 10 -20.33 -19.47 -8.78
C GLU A 10 -18.87 -19.00 -8.97
N LEU A 11 -18.16 -19.63 -9.89
CA LEU A 11 -16.77 -19.31 -10.19
C LEU A 11 -16.65 -17.89 -10.75
N ALA A 12 -15.99 -17.01 -10.02
CA ALA A 12 -15.71 -15.65 -10.47
C ALA A 12 -14.43 -15.55 -11.31
N MET A 13 -13.38 -16.26 -10.88
CA MET A 13 -12.08 -16.24 -11.57
C MET A 13 -11.19 -17.40 -11.18
N ILE A 14 -10.17 -17.66 -12.01
CA ILE A 14 -9.05 -18.56 -11.70
C ILE A 14 -7.78 -17.72 -11.61
N ASN A 15 -7.14 -17.73 -10.44
CA ASN A 15 -5.87 -17.06 -10.23
C ASN A 15 -4.75 -18.08 -10.14
N TYR A 16 -3.71 -17.91 -10.96
CA TYR A 16 -2.57 -18.83 -11.00
C TYR A 16 -1.50 -18.42 -9.98
N THR A 17 -1.07 -19.38 -9.17
CA THR A 17 0.06 -19.22 -8.26
C THR A 17 1.28 -19.92 -8.81
N SER A 18 2.45 -19.35 -8.60
CA SER A 18 3.73 -19.90 -9.07
C SER A 18 4.17 -21.16 -8.33
N GLY A 19 3.35 -21.73 -7.45
CA GLY A 19 3.57 -22.99 -6.72
C GLY A 19 5.03 -23.28 -6.35
N THR A 20 5.27 -23.82 -5.19
CA THR A 20 6.60 -24.34 -4.79
C THR A 20 6.99 -25.63 -5.54
N THR A 21 6.06 -26.22 -6.26
CA THR A 21 6.24 -27.37 -7.15
C THR A 21 6.17 -26.90 -8.59
N SER A 22 6.94 -27.51 -9.48
CA SER A 22 7.27 -27.16 -10.87
C SER A 22 6.11 -26.75 -11.82
N SER A 23 4.86 -26.86 -11.44
CA SER A 23 3.71 -26.47 -12.26
C SER A 23 2.84 -25.41 -11.56
N PRO A 24 2.40 -24.36 -12.31
CA PRO A 24 1.46 -23.38 -11.78
C PRO A 24 0.14 -24.03 -11.39
N LYS A 25 -0.43 -23.60 -10.26
CA LYS A 25 -1.75 -24.07 -9.80
C LYS A 25 -2.79 -22.98 -9.99
N GLY A 26 -3.90 -23.31 -10.64
CA GLY A 26 -5.06 -22.44 -10.78
C GLY A 26 -5.95 -22.53 -9.51
N VAL A 27 -6.03 -21.45 -8.77
CA VAL A 27 -6.89 -21.32 -7.60
C VAL A 27 -8.25 -20.82 -8.08
N MET A 28 -9.29 -21.61 -7.89
CA MET A 28 -10.68 -21.26 -8.24
C MET A 28 -11.26 -20.38 -7.13
N LEU A 29 -11.70 -19.18 -7.50
CA LEU A 29 -12.24 -18.19 -6.58
C LEU A 29 -13.70 -17.93 -6.92
N PRO A 30 -14.63 -18.24 -6.01
CA PRO A 30 -16.06 -17.92 -6.18
C PRO A 30 -16.33 -16.43 -5.91
N TYR A 31 -17.47 -15.92 -6.38
CA TYR A 31 -17.88 -14.53 -6.16
C TYR A 31 -17.89 -14.15 -4.69
N ARG A 32 -18.31 -15.03 -3.78
CA ARG A 32 -18.29 -14.74 -2.32
C ARG A 32 -16.91 -14.34 -1.79
N SER A 33 -15.83 -14.93 -2.33
CA SER A 33 -14.47 -14.61 -1.91
C SER A 33 -14.08 -13.19 -2.32
N MET A 34 -14.47 -12.76 -3.52
CA MET A 34 -14.27 -11.40 -4.01
C MET A 34 -15.09 -10.40 -3.18
N TRP A 35 -16.37 -10.72 -2.94
CA TRP A 35 -17.27 -9.91 -2.12
C TRP A 35 -16.81 -9.74 -0.69
N SER A 36 -16.30 -10.79 -0.05
CA SER A 36 -15.79 -10.73 1.32
C SER A 36 -14.65 -9.73 1.46
N ASN A 37 -13.69 -9.77 0.54
CA ASN A 37 -12.57 -8.82 0.53
C ASN A 37 -13.04 -7.38 0.25
N LEU A 38 -13.93 -7.20 -0.72
CA LEU A 38 -14.49 -5.89 -1.03
C LEU A 38 -15.26 -5.33 0.16
N ARG A 39 -16.12 -6.13 0.79
CA ARG A 39 -16.90 -5.72 1.95
C ARG A 39 -16.01 -5.29 3.11
N TYR A 40 -15.00 -6.12 3.42
CA TYR A 40 -14.01 -5.77 4.44
C TYR A 40 -13.33 -4.42 4.15
N ALA A 41 -12.88 -4.22 2.90
CA ALA A 41 -12.24 -2.97 2.52
C ALA A 41 -13.18 -1.75 2.62
N LEU A 42 -14.44 -1.89 2.19
CA LEU A 42 -15.45 -0.83 2.31
C LEU A 42 -15.73 -0.48 3.78
N ASP A 43 -15.82 -1.48 4.64
CA ASP A 43 -16.12 -1.30 6.07
C ASP A 43 -14.93 -0.71 6.85
N GLN A 44 -13.68 -1.04 6.48
CA GLN A 44 -12.48 -0.70 7.26
C GLN A 44 -11.67 0.47 6.71
N MET A 45 -11.67 0.70 5.41
CA MET A 45 -10.74 1.66 4.80
C MET A 45 -11.30 3.08 4.67
N GLY A 46 -12.63 3.25 4.61
CA GLY A 46 -13.31 4.55 4.72
C GLY A 46 -12.91 5.61 3.68
N TYR A 47 -12.59 5.21 2.45
CA TYR A 47 -12.28 6.13 1.36
C TYR A 47 -13.55 6.57 0.65
N THR A 48 -13.51 7.78 0.06
CA THR A 48 -14.66 8.43 -0.58
C THR A 48 -14.42 8.66 -2.08
N PRO A 49 -15.51 8.79 -2.88
CA PRO A 49 -15.40 9.11 -4.29
C PRO A 49 -14.54 10.36 -4.56
N GLY A 50 -13.74 10.31 -5.62
CA GLY A 50 -12.83 11.40 -5.99
C GLY A 50 -11.45 11.36 -5.32
N GLU A 51 -11.25 10.52 -4.32
CA GLU A 51 -9.91 10.25 -3.79
C GLU A 51 -9.06 9.54 -4.83
N LYS A 52 -7.75 9.49 -4.62
CA LYS A 52 -6.78 9.03 -5.64
C LYS A 52 -5.97 7.85 -5.13
N LEU A 53 -5.72 6.91 -6.03
CA LEU A 53 -4.79 5.79 -5.83
C LEU A 53 -3.87 5.70 -7.04
N VAL A 54 -2.61 5.36 -6.82
CA VAL A 54 -1.67 4.94 -7.88
C VAL A 54 -1.53 3.43 -7.80
N SER A 55 -1.94 2.73 -8.86
CA SER A 55 -1.79 1.28 -8.99
C SER A 55 -0.36 0.96 -9.41
N ILE A 56 0.38 0.27 -8.54
CA ILE A 56 1.79 -0.08 -8.68
C ILE A 56 2.04 -1.58 -8.67
N LEU A 57 1.05 -2.36 -8.23
CA LEU A 57 1.12 -3.81 -8.19
C LEU A 57 0.55 -4.41 -9.48
N THR A 58 0.92 -5.64 -9.75
CA THR A 58 0.30 -6.36 -10.85
C THR A 58 -1.09 -6.87 -10.49
N MET A 59 -2.06 -6.64 -11.36
CA MET A 59 -3.42 -7.20 -11.21
C MET A 59 -3.48 -8.71 -11.42
N ALA A 60 -2.40 -9.34 -11.87
CA ALA A 60 -2.31 -10.80 -11.93
C ALA A 60 -2.27 -11.45 -10.54
N HIS A 61 -1.94 -10.69 -9.49
CA HIS A 61 -1.99 -11.13 -8.11
C HIS A 61 -3.24 -10.58 -7.41
N MET A 62 -3.90 -11.45 -6.62
CA MET A 62 -5.15 -11.09 -5.92
C MET A 62 -5.05 -9.85 -5.05
N TYR A 63 -3.91 -9.62 -4.40
CA TYR A 63 -3.71 -8.43 -3.57
C TYR A 63 -3.80 -7.14 -4.40
N GLY A 64 -3.11 -7.09 -5.54
CA GLY A 64 -3.21 -5.96 -6.48
C GLY A 64 -4.61 -5.82 -7.06
N LEU A 65 -5.21 -6.92 -7.53
CA LEU A 65 -6.55 -6.91 -8.10
C LEU A 65 -7.60 -6.42 -7.10
N ALA A 66 -7.59 -6.95 -5.87
CA ALA A 66 -8.58 -6.61 -4.86
C ALA A 66 -8.45 -5.16 -4.37
N PHE A 67 -7.24 -4.71 -4.04
CA PHE A 67 -7.02 -3.45 -3.34
C PHE A 67 -6.55 -2.28 -4.21
N GLU A 68 -6.09 -2.52 -5.43
CA GLU A 68 -5.75 -1.45 -6.38
C GLU A 68 -6.74 -1.31 -7.54
N PHE A 69 -7.68 -2.27 -7.70
CA PHE A 69 -8.70 -2.18 -8.75
C PHE A 69 -10.13 -2.35 -8.21
N ILE A 70 -10.51 -3.53 -7.69
CA ILE A 70 -11.91 -3.81 -7.33
C ILE A 70 -12.41 -2.85 -6.26
N TYR A 71 -11.70 -2.73 -5.15
CA TYR A 71 -12.08 -1.83 -4.06
C TYR A 71 -12.09 -0.36 -4.47
N PRO A 72 -11.03 0.20 -5.08
CA PRO A 72 -11.05 1.59 -5.52
C PRO A 72 -12.14 1.88 -6.55
N PHE A 73 -12.39 0.96 -7.49
CA PHE A 73 -13.46 1.09 -8.48
C PHE A 73 -14.83 1.16 -7.80
N ALA A 74 -15.13 0.22 -6.90
CA ALA A 74 -16.38 0.19 -6.14
C ALA A 74 -16.58 1.41 -5.22
N SER A 75 -15.47 2.01 -4.75
CA SER A 75 -15.48 3.20 -3.89
C SER A 75 -15.49 4.53 -4.67
N GLY A 76 -15.45 4.51 -6.00
CA GLY A 76 -15.36 5.72 -6.83
C GLY A 76 -14.03 6.47 -6.71
N ILE A 77 -12.96 5.76 -6.35
CA ILE A 77 -11.60 6.30 -6.27
C ILE A 77 -11.01 6.41 -7.67
N HIS A 78 -10.30 7.49 -7.96
CA HIS A 78 -9.58 7.65 -9.22
C HIS A 78 -8.31 6.80 -9.22
N ILE A 79 -8.24 5.82 -10.12
CA ILE A 79 -7.11 4.89 -10.24
C ILE A 79 -6.17 5.39 -11.33
N TYR A 80 -4.91 5.65 -10.96
CA TYR A 80 -3.83 6.01 -11.88
C TYR A 80 -2.90 4.81 -12.07
N PHE A 81 -2.93 4.19 -13.24
CA PHE A 81 -2.09 3.04 -13.54
C PHE A 81 -0.67 3.46 -13.87
N LEU A 82 0.31 2.91 -13.14
CA LEU A 82 1.71 3.15 -13.41
C LEU A 82 2.15 2.40 -14.67
N GLN A 83 2.59 3.14 -15.70
CA GLN A 83 3.04 2.56 -16.95
C GLN A 83 4.50 2.08 -16.95
N LYS A 84 5.27 2.48 -15.94
CA LYS A 84 6.69 2.16 -15.80
C LYS A 84 6.92 1.22 -14.62
N MET A 85 8.00 0.43 -14.69
CA MET A 85 8.40 -0.41 -13.55
C MET A 85 8.61 0.44 -12.29
N PRO A 86 7.99 0.07 -11.16
CA PRO A 86 8.08 0.85 -9.93
C PRO A 86 9.52 0.86 -9.40
N SER A 87 10.08 2.06 -9.31
CA SER A 87 11.37 2.32 -8.66
C SER A 87 11.20 3.47 -7.66
N PRO A 88 12.06 3.61 -6.63
CA PRO A 88 11.95 4.71 -5.67
C PRO A 88 11.95 6.11 -6.31
N LYS A 89 12.66 6.27 -7.41
CA LYS A 89 12.70 7.53 -8.18
C LYS A 89 11.35 7.79 -8.86
N ILE A 90 10.88 6.83 -9.67
CA ILE A 90 9.62 6.94 -10.42
C ILE A 90 8.43 7.12 -9.47
N LEU A 91 8.36 6.31 -8.40
CA LEU A 91 7.29 6.42 -7.42
C LEU A 91 7.31 7.79 -6.72
N GLY A 92 8.49 8.32 -6.40
CA GLY A 92 8.58 9.64 -5.81
C GLY A 92 8.09 10.77 -6.72
N GLU A 93 8.36 10.69 -8.02
CA GLU A 93 7.86 11.65 -9.03
C GLU A 93 6.34 11.54 -9.17
N VAL A 94 5.82 10.32 -9.33
CA VAL A 94 4.38 10.06 -9.49
C VAL A 94 3.59 10.42 -8.23
N PHE A 95 4.10 10.09 -7.05
CA PHE A 95 3.42 10.44 -5.80
C PHE A 95 3.41 11.95 -5.54
N ALA A 96 4.45 12.66 -5.93
CA ALA A 96 4.49 14.12 -5.82
C ALA A 96 3.46 14.79 -6.75
N ASP A 97 3.26 14.25 -7.95
CA ASP A 97 2.33 14.76 -8.96
C ASP A 97 0.88 14.38 -8.63
N ILE A 98 0.59 13.09 -8.49
CA ILE A 98 -0.77 12.56 -8.28
C ILE A 98 -1.28 12.85 -6.86
N ARG A 99 -0.40 12.78 -5.85
CA ARG A 99 -0.71 12.94 -4.42
C ARG A 99 -1.80 11.96 -3.98
N PRO A 100 -1.53 10.63 -4.00
CA PRO A 100 -2.54 9.62 -3.70
C PRO A 100 -3.00 9.69 -2.24
N HIS A 101 -4.24 9.24 -2.01
CA HIS A 101 -4.85 9.13 -0.67
C HIS A 101 -4.68 7.72 -0.12
N LEU A 102 -4.72 6.71 -0.99
CA LEU A 102 -4.45 5.32 -0.68
C LEU A 102 -3.19 4.85 -1.39
N ILE A 103 -2.30 4.19 -0.67
CA ILE A 103 -1.13 3.51 -1.22
C ILE A 103 -1.19 2.05 -0.77
N VAL A 104 -1.22 1.15 -1.74
CA VAL A 104 -1.12 -0.30 -1.54
C VAL A 104 0.25 -0.73 -2.03
N ALA A 105 0.99 -1.48 -1.25
CA ALA A 105 2.35 -1.84 -1.63
C ALA A 105 2.78 -3.19 -1.03
N VAL A 106 3.82 -3.77 -1.62
CA VAL A 106 4.54 -4.88 -1.02
C VAL A 106 5.72 -4.37 -0.19
N PRO A 107 6.16 -5.09 0.85
CA PRO A 107 7.24 -4.67 1.74
C PRO A 107 8.48 -4.17 1.03
N LEU A 108 8.93 -4.89 -0.01
CA LEU A 108 10.13 -4.56 -0.77
C LEU A 108 10.14 -3.13 -1.33
N ILE A 109 8.99 -2.64 -1.81
CA ILE A 109 8.86 -1.29 -2.36
C ILE A 109 9.03 -0.26 -1.24
N ILE A 110 8.33 -0.45 -0.13
CA ILE A 110 8.36 0.45 1.01
C ILE A 110 9.74 0.49 1.65
N GLU A 111 10.34 -0.65 1.86
CA GLU A 111 11.70 -0.77 2.39
C GLU A 111 12.72 -0.03 1.53
N LYS A 112 12.65 -0.18 0.21
CA LYS A 112 13.53 0.55 -0.71
C LYS A 112 13.34 2.06 -0.61
N ILE A 113 12.10 2.55 -0.53
CA ILE A 113 11.82 3.98 -0.40
C ILE A 113 12.37 4.49 0.93
N ILE A 114 12.09 3.81 2.04
CA ILE A 114 12.55 4.22 3.37
C ILE A 114 14.07 4.19 3.45
N LYS A 115 14.70 3.09 3.01
CA LYS A 115 16.17 2.94 3.04
C LYS A 115 16.88 3.94 2.14
N SER A 116 16.32 4.29 0.98
CA SER A 116 16.98 5.20 0.03
C SER A 116 16.75 6.69 0.32
N ARG A 117 15.60 7.06 0.86
CA ARG A 117 15.21 8.47 1.03
C ARG A 117 15.15 8.95 2.47
N VAL A 118 14.84 8.06 3.41
CA VAL A 118 14.58 8.45 4.80
C VAL A 118 15.77 8.14 5.71
N LEU A 119 16.24 6.88 5.72
CA LEU A 119 17.31 6.47 6.63
C LEU A 119 18.62 7.26 6.47
N PRO A 120 19.11 7.60 5.27
CA PRO A 120 20.35 8.37 5.12
C PRO A 120 20.28 9.75 5.76
N GLN A 121 19.08 10.34 5.85
CA GLN A 121 18.89 11.63 6.53
C GLN A 121 18.90 11.48 8.05
N LEU A 122 18.57 10.29 8.58
CA LEU A 122 18.51 10.00 10.00
C LEU A 122 19.84 9.51 10.57
N GLU A 123 20.74 9.01 9.74
CA GLU A 123 22.08 8.52 10.16
C GLU A 123 23.03 9.63 10.57
N LYS A 124 22.68 10.89 10.35
CA LYS A 124 23.45 12.01 10.89
C LYS A 124 23.51 11.89 12.42
N PHE A 125 24.71 11.78 12.98
CA PHE A 125 24.98 11.53 14.40
C PHE A 125 24.16 12.39 15.36
N HIS A 126 24.01 13.67 15.06
CA HIS A 126 23.23 14.60 15.87
C HIS A 126 21.73 14.27 15.90
N ILE A 127 21.14 13.69 14.84
CA ILE A 127 19.72 13.30 14.81
C ILE A 127 19.48 12.08 15.72
N LYS A 128 20.38 11.09 15.69
CA LYS A 128 20.29 9.93 16.60
C LYS A 128 20.36 10.35 18.08
N LEU A 129 21.21 11.31 18.40
CA LEU A 129 21.34 11.83 19.76
C LEU A 129 20.08 12.60 20.19
N MET A 130 19.56 13.46 19.31
CA MET A 130 18.36 14.28 19.58
C MET A 130 17.08 13.44 19.70
N LEU A 131 16.98 12.29 19.03
CA LEU A 131 15.83 11.36 19.15
C LEU A 131 15.72 10.72 20.55
N LYS A 132 16.82 10.66 21.31
CA LYS A 132 16.84 10.15 22.70
C LYS A 132 16.36 11.18 23.72
N MET A 133 16.27 12.45 23.35
CA MET A 133 15.83 13.52 24.27
C MET A 133 14.30 13.60 24.34
N PRO A 134 13.68 13.57 25.53
CA PRO A 134 12.21 13.41 25.65
C PRO A 134 11.41 14.55 25.02
N ILE A 135 11.83 15.80 25.13
CA ILE A 135 11.10 16.96 24.59
C ILE A 135 11.44 17.21 23.12
N ILE A 136 12.72 17.16 22.76
CA ILE A 136 13.22 17.44 21.42
C ILE A 136 12.91 16.26 20.47
N GLY A 137 13.01 15.04 20.99
CA GLY A 137 12.74 13.82 20.23
C GLY A 137 11.30 13.75 19.69
N GLY A 138 10.31 14.32 20.39
CA GLY A 138 8.93 14.41 19.90
C GLY A 138 8.80 15.28 18.64
N LYS A 139 9.40 16.48 18.67
CA LYS A 139 9.41 17.40 17.51
C LYS A 139 10.14 16.81 16.31
N ILE A 140 11.25 16.12 16.56
CA ILE A 140 12.04 15.48 15.51
C ILE A 140 11.25 14.31 14.88
N ARG A 141 10.65 13.43 15.67
CA ARG A 141 9.77 12.35 15.17
C ARG A 141 8.64 12.91 14.31
N HIS A 142 8.01 14.00 14.74
CA HIS A 142 6.99 14.67 13.95
C HIS A 142 7.53 15.20 12.62
N LYS A 143 8.69 15.83 12.62
CA LYS A 143 9.37 16.31 11.40
C LYS A 143 9.71 15.15 10.45
N ILE A 144 10.23 14.04 10.98
CA ILE A 144 10.53 12.83 10.20
C ILE A 144 9.26 12.24 9.61
N LYS A 145 8.20 12.07 10.41
CA LYS A 145 6.90 11.62 9.92
C LYS A 145 6.43 12.46 8.75
N ARG A 146 6.52 13.80 8.89
CA ARG A 146 6.10 14.72 7.83
C ARG A 146 6.94 14.56 6.56
N GLN A 147 8.25 14.42 6.68
CA GLN A 147 9.13 14.16 5.53
C GLN A 147 8.79 12.84 4.81
N ILE A 148 8.44 11.80 5.57
CA ILE A 148 7.99 10.53 4.98
C ILE A 148 6.65 10.74 4.28
N LEU A 149 5.68 11.39 4.92
CA LEU A 149 4.39 11.71 4.32
C LEU A 149 4.56 12.48 3.01
N ASP A 150 5.42 13.50 3.00
CA ASP A 150 5.71 14.31 1.83
C ASP A 150 6.35 13.49 0.69
N ALA A 151 7.23 12.54 1.02
CA ALA A 151 7.82 11.62 0.05
C ALA A 151 6.78 10.70 -0.64
N PHE A 152 5.64 10.50 0.00
CA PHE A 152 4.48 9.77 -0.52
C PHE A 152 3.37 10.70 -1.05
N GLY A 153 3.66 11.98 -1.32
CA GLY A 153 2.72 12.95 -1.88
C GLY A 153 1.92 13.76 -0.86
N GLY A 154 2.10 13.51 0.44
CA GLY A 154 1.58 14.34 1.54
C GLY A 154 0.07 14.30 1.79
N ARG A 155 -0.70 13.49 1.06
CA ARG A 155 -2.17 13.39 1.20
C ARG A 155 -2.69 12.03 1.59
N PHE A 156 -1.84 11.01 1.62
CA PHE A 156 -2.33 9.68 1.90
C PHE A 156 -2.77 9.53 3.37
N LYS A 157 -3.83 8.74 3.55
CA LYS A 157 -4.45 8.44 4.83
C LYS A 157 -3.92 7.14 5.42
N LEU A 158 -3.62 6.17 4.54
CA LEU A 158 -3.18 4.84 4.93
C LEU A 158 -2.22 4.26 3.88
N LEU A 159 -1.16 3.64 4.37
CA LEU A 159 -0.29 2.75 3.62
C LEU A 159 -0.67 1.30 3.97
N ALA A 160 -1.27 0.59 3.03
CA ALA A 160 -1.54 -0.83 3.16
C ALA A 160 -0.35 -1.64 2.63
N VAL A 161 0.26 -2.45 3.46
CA VAL A 161 1.40 -3.30 3.11
C VAL A 161 0.99 -4.75 3.23
N GLY A 162 1.11 -5.51 2.15
CA GLY A 162 0.70 -6.91 2.13
C GLY A 162 1.56 -7.79 1.23
N GLY A 163 1.24 -9.08 1.19
CA GLY A 163 1.90 -10.07 0.36
C GLY A 163 3.18 -10.68 0.95
N ALA A 164 3.77 -10.09 2.00
CA ALA A 164 4.90 -10.63 2.77
C ALA A 164 5.08 -9.86 4.08
N ALA A 165 5.87 -10.42 5.00
CA ALA A 165 6.22 -9.75 6.24
C ALA A 165 7.10 -8.50 5.97
N LEU A 166 6.79 -7.39 6.64
CA LEU A 166 7.61 -6.20 6.61
C LEU A 166 8.91 -6.43 7.43
N ASN A 167 10.03 -5.88 6.98
CA ASN A 167 11.28 -5.94 7.72
C ASN A 167 11.11 -5.32 9.11
N LYS A 168 11.51 -6.04 10.16
CA LYS A 168 11.31 -5.65 11.56
C LYS A 168 11.90 -4.29 11.93
N GLU A 169 13.03 -3.91 11.34
CA GLU A 169 13.66 -2.59 11.60
C GLU A 169 12.84 -1.47 10.96
N VAL A 170 12.34 -1.69 9.74
CA VAL A 170 11.48 -0.74 9.04
C VAL A 170 10.14 -0.61 9.75
N GLU A 171 9.55 -1.71 10.18
CA GLU A 171 8.31 -1.73 10.94
C GLU A 171 8.46 -0.97 12.28
N ALA A 172 9.48 -1.29 13.06
CA ALA A 172 9.78 -0.60 14.31
C ALA A 172 10.01 0.90 14.10
N PHE A 173 10.67 1.26 13.02
CA PHE A 173 10.88 2.66 12.64
C PHE A 173 9.54 3.36 12.33
N LEU A 174 8.70 2.79 11.46
CA LEU A 174 7.38 3.35 11.12
C LEU A 174 6.49 3.51 12.37
N HIS A 175 6.49 2.49 13.25
CA HIS A 175 5.79 2.55 14.54
C HIS A 175 6.33 3.67 15.42
N SER A 176 7.66 3.84 15.52
CA SER A 176 8.29 4.86 16.38
C SER A 176 7.90 6.30 16.00
N VAL A 177 7.62 6.55 14.73
CA VAL A 177 7.19 7.85 14.20
C VAL A 177 5.66 7.96 14.08
N LYS A 178 4.91 6.96 14.52
CA LYS A 178 3.44 6.87 14.40
C LYS A 178 2.98 7.10 12.96
N PHE A 179 3.61 6.41 12.04
CA PHE A 179 3.24 6.48 10.63
C PHE A 179 1.93 5.73 10.37
N PRO A 180 1.02 6.22 9.50
CA PRO A 180 -0.25 5.56 9.23
C PRO A 180 -0.05 4.38 8.26
N TYR A 181 0.16 3.18 8.79
CA TYR A 181 0.26 1.97 7.99
C TYR A 181 -0.51 0.81 8.63
N THR A 182 -0.86 -0.15 7.80
CA THR A 182 -1.37 -1.46 8.21
C THR A 182 -0.62 -2.55 7.45
N VAL A 183 -0.47 -3.72 8.09
CA VAL A 183 0.11 -4.92 7.48
C VAL A 183 -0.98 -5.98 7.42
N GLY A 184 -1.16 -6.60 6.25
CA GLY A 184 -2.15 -7.63 5.95
C GLY A 184 -1.52 -8.91 5.40
#